data_8485934d68cbb75fe153a714a2fc967e
#
_entry.id   8485934d68cbb75fe153a714a2fc967e
#
_cell.length_a   1.000
_cell.length_b   1.000
_cell.length_c   1.000
_cell.angle_alpha   90.00
_cell.angle_beta   90.00
_cell.angle_gamma   90.00
#
_symmetry.space_group_name_H-M   'P 1'
#
loop_
_entity.id
_entity.type
_entity.pdbx_description
1 polymer ?
#
loop_
_entity_poly.entity_id
_entity_poly.type
_entity_poly.pdbx_seq_one_letter_code
_entity_poly.pdbx_strand_id
1 'polypeptide(L)'
;MDTLSHALWGRGLFGYRGMPWLALFFGAMPDLASFGALIIVNIISGNISEFGSGPPSLNSIPSWVFLSYDIFHSYVTSFSIIAVVYYFNKGIAFSMLGWPFHILLDFPFHSKEYFPTKLFYPLSDFYFDGIPWSNPFIWFPNIIGIMTVSYTHLRAHETDSYLVCRLLLE
;
A
#
# COMPACT_ATOMS: atom_id res chain seq x y z
N MET A 1 -1.71 -7.69 0.14
CA MET A 1 -2.96 -7.60 0.98
C MET A 1 -4.03 -6.90 0.18
N ASP A 2 -5.24 -6.58 0.78
CA ASP A 2 -6.19 -5.72 0.05
C ASP A 2 -5.73 -4.26 0.09
N THR A 3 -6.08 -3.51 -0.96
CA THR A 3 -5.65 -2.11 -1.16
C THR A 3 -6.05 -1.18 0.00
N LEU A 4 -7.22 -1.42 0.63
CA LEU A 4 -7.67 -0.62 1.77
C LEU A 4 -6.79 -0.87 3.00
N SER A 5 -6.43 -2.12 3.27
CA SER A 5 -5.49 -2.48 4.34
C SER A 5 -4.15 -1.77 4.17
N HIS A 6 -3.58 -1.77 2.96
CA HIS A 6 -2.33 -1.06 2.65
C HIS A 6 -2.45 0.45 2.87
N ALA A 7 -3.56 1.05 2.42
CA ALA A 7 -3.84 2.47 2.63
C ALA A 7 -3.87 2.82 4.13
N LEU A 8 -4.57 2.02 4.94
CA LEU A 8 -4.72 2.24 6.38
C LEU A 8 -3.41 2.03 7.13
N TRP A 9 -2.61 1.02 6.76
CA TRP A 9 -1.26 0.84 7.29
C TRP A 9 -0.36 2.03 6.95
N GLY A 10 -0.37 2.49 5.70
CA GLY A 10 0.37 3.67 5.26
C GLY A 10 0.02 4.90 6.09
N ARG A 11 -1.29 5.18 6.23
CA ARG A 11 -1.78 6.29 7.04
C ARG A 11 -1.39 6.15 8.52
N GLY A 12 -1.58 4.96 9.10
CA GLY A 12 -1.31 4.71 10.50
C GLY A 12 0.16 4.84 10.87
N LEU A 13 1.08 4.34 10.05
CA LEU A 13 2.50 4.33 10.36
C LEU A 13 3.24 5.59 9.92
N PHE A 14 2.85 6.22 8.82
CA PHE A 14 3.61 7.31 8.19
C PHE A 14 2.83 8.62 8.05
N GLY A 15 1.56 8.65 8.47
CA GLY A 15 0.72 9.85 8.40
C GLY A 15 0.88 10.83 9.56
N TYR A 16 1.50 10.45 10.66
CA TYR A 16 1.54 11.23 11.91
C TYR A 16 2.35 12.54 11.81
N ARG A 17 3.20 12.70 10.80
CA ARG A 17 3.95 13.95 10.55
C ARG A 17 3.19 15.02 9.76
N GLY A 18 1.87 14.99 9.83
CA GLY A 18 1.01 16.04 9.25
C GLY A 18 0.53 15.80 7.82
N MET A 19 0.87 14.64 7.22
CA MET A 19 0.43 14.29 5.86
C MET A 19 -0.32 12.94 5.78
N PRO A 20 -1.41 12.76 6.57
CA PRO A 20 -2.07 11.46 6.68
C PRO A 20 -2.69 10.98 5.36
N TRP A 21 -3.21 11.89 4.54
CA TRP A 21 -3.81 11.56 3.25
C TRP A 21 -2.76 11.17 2.20
N LEU A 22 -1.58 11.78 2.27
CA LEU A 22 -0.47 11.44 1.38
C LEU A 22 0.08 10.05 1.73
N ALA A 23 0.25 9.75 3.02
CA ALA A 23 0.69 8.43 3.48
C ALA A 23 -0.34 7.34 3.16
N LEU A 24 -1.65 7.63 3.28
CA LEU A 24 -2.72 6.75 2.83
C LEU A 24 -2.63 6.47 1.33
N PHE A 25 -2.45 7.53 0.52
CA PHE A 25 -2.30 7.39 -0.92
C PHE A 25 -1.12 6.50 -1.30
N PHE A 26 0.08 6.75 -0.73
CA PHE A 26 1.26 5.93 -1.02
C PHE A 26 1.16 4.50 -0.50
N GLY A 27 0.37 4.25 0.53
CA GLY A 27 0.02 2.91 0.96
C GLY A 27 -0.84 2.15 -0.06
N ALA A 28 -1.72 2.84 -0.80
CA ALA A 28 -2.59 2.24 -1.82
C ALA A 28 -2.01 2.26 -3.23
N MET A 29 -1.07 3.17 -3.51
CA MET A 29 -0.66 3.56 -4.85
C MET A 29 -0.14 2.41 -5.71
N PRO A 30 0.64 1.43 -5.23
CA PRO A 30 1.08 0.31 -6.05
C PRO A 30 -0.09 -0.48 -6.67
N ASP A 31 -1.11 -0.79 -5.88
CA ASP A 31 -2.32 -1.45 -6.35
C ASP A 31 -3.12 -0.57 -7.32
N LEU A 32 -3.25 0.71 -7.00
CA LEU A 32 -3.97 1.66 -7.85
C LEU A 32 -3.30 1.84 -9.21
N ALA A 33 -1.98 1.78 -9.27
CA ALA A 33 -1.21 1.90 -10.50
C ALA A 33 -1.34 0.67 -11.41
N SER A 34 -1.66 -0.50 -10.85
CA SER A 34 -1.86 -1.76 -11.60
C SER A 34 -3.35 -2.10 -11.73
N PHE A 35 -3.94 -2.63 -10.69
CA PHE A 35 -5.34 -3.06 -10.68
C PHE A 35 -6.33 -1.90 -10.74
N GLY A 36 -6.05 -0.78 -10.07
CA GLY A 36 -6.88 0.42 -10.16
C GLY A 36 -6.96 0.95 -11.60
N ALA A 37 -5.81 0.99 -12.29
CA ALA A 37 -5.77 1.38 -13.69
C ALA A 37 -6.54 0.39 -14.59
N LEU A 38 -6.44 -0.93 -14.33
CA LEU A 38 -7.23 -1.95 -15.05
C LEU A 38 -8.73 -1.74 -14.85
N ILE A 39 -9.16 -1.46 -13.63
CA ILE A 39 -10.56 -1.16 -13.32
C ILE A 39 -11.06 0.05 -14.14
N ILE A 40 -10.27 1.14 -14.16
CA ILE A 40 -10.62 2.34 -14.93
C ILE A 40 -10.73 2.02 -16.43
N VAL A 41 -9.79 1.28 -16.98
CA VAL A 41 -9.81 0.86 -18.40
C VAL A 41 -11.06 0.04 -18.70
N ASN A 42 -11.42 -0.93 -17.84
CA ASN A 42 -12.60 -1.76 -18.02
C ASN A 42 -13.90 -0.95 -17.95
N ILE A 43 -13.99 0.02 -17.03
CA ILE A 43 -15.16 0.93 -16.96
C ILE A 43 -15.30 1.74 -18.25
N ILE A 44 -14.22 2.35 -18.73
CA ILE A 44 -14.23 3.17 -19.95
C ILE A 44 -14.58 2.32 -21.19
N SER A 45 -14.11 1.07 -21.24
CA SER A 45 -14.38 0.13 -22.34
C SER A 45 -15.76 -0.56 -22.27
N GLY A 46 -16.56 -0.28 -21.23
CA GLY A 46 -17.87 -0.89 -21.03
C GLY A 46 -17.84 -2.35 -20.54
N ASN A 47 -16.68 -2.88 -20.16
CA ASN A 47 -16.49 -4.25 -19.68
C ASN A 47 -16.79 -4.39 -18.18
N ILE A 48 -17.97 -3.94 -17.74
CA ILE A 48 -18.36 -3.89 -16.32
C ILE A 48 -18.83 -5.26 -15.80
N SER A 49 -19.15 -6.20 -16.67
CA SER A 49 -19.74 -7.50 -16.31
C SER A 49 -18.82 -8.43 -15.49
N GLU A 50 -17.53 -8.17 -15.44
CA GLU A 50 -16.55 -8.96 -14.68
C GLU A 50 -16.39 -8.51 -13.23
N PHE A 51 -16.99 -7.38 -12.83
CA PHE A 51 -16.91 -6.88 -11.46
C PHE A 51 -17.79 -7.71 -10.53
N GLY A 52 -17.16 -8.35 -9.53
CA GLY A 52 -17.86 -9.09 -8.47
C GLY A 52 -17.82 -10.61 -8.58
N SER A 53 -17.27 -11.18 -9.64
CA SER A 53 -17.12 -12.63 -9.80
C SER A 53 -15.86 -13.24 -9.14
N GLY A 54 -15.09 -12.44 -8.41
CA GLY A 54 -13.80 -12.80 -7.83
C GLY A 54 -12.61 -12.21 -8.63
N PRO A 55 -11.37 -12.58 -8.30
CA PRO A 55 -10.21 -12.10 -9.04
C PRO A 55 -10.24 -12.61 -10.50
N PRO A 56 -9.90 -11.74 -11.47
CA PRO A 56 -9.90 -12.13 -12.89
C PRO A 56 -8.86 -13.22 -13.15
N SER A 57 -9.13 -14.07 -14.16
CA SER A 57 -8.16 -15.09 -14.57
C SER A 57 -6.89 -14.42 -15.12
N LEU A 58 -5.71 -14.99 -14.85
CA LEU A 58 -4.43 -14.41 -15.32
C LEU A 58 -4.41 -14.23 -16.85
N ASN A 59 -5.07 -15.12 -17.60
CA ASN A 59 -5.12 -15.06 -19.05
C ASN A 59 -5.98 -13.91 -19.60
N SER A 60 -6.89 -13.36 -18.80
CA SER A 60 -7.74 -12.21 -19.20
C SER A 60 -7.09 -10.87 -18.87
N ILE A 61 -5.98 -10.87 -18.11
CA ILE A 61 -5.31 -9.65 -17.67
C ILE A 61 -4.31 -9.19 -18.74
N PRO A 62 -4.39 -7.93 -19.19
CA PRO A 62 -3.44 -7.38 -20.17
C PRO A 62 -2.01 -7.37 -19.63
N SER A 63 -1.02 -7.59 -20.52
CA SER A 63 0.40 -7.67 -20.15
C SER A 63 0.95 -6.40 -19.47
N TRP A 64 0.40 -5.23 -19.80
CA TRP A 64 0.82 -3.98 -19.16
C TRP A 64 0.50 -3.92 -17.65
N VAL A 65 -0.52 -4.66 -17.19
CA VAL A 65 -0.87 -4.74 -15.76
C VAL A 65 0.23 -5.47 -14.99
N PHE A 66 0.76 -6.56 -15.53
CA PHE A 66 1.88 -7.29 -14.93
C PHE A 66 3.13 -6.42 -14.87
N LEU A 67 3.43 -5.70 -15.97
CA LEU A 67 4.57 -4.79 -16.00
C LEU A 67 4.42 -3.65 -14.98
N SER A 68 3.23 -3.05 -14.91
CA SER A 68 2.92 -2.01 -13.92
C SER A 68 3.05 -2.56 -12.50
N TYR A 69 2.52 -3.75 -12.23
CA TYR A 69 2.65 -4.41 -10.94
C TYR A 69 4.12 -4.59 -10.56
N ASP A 70 4.94 -5.21 -11.43
CA ASP A 70 6.36 -5.44 -11.17
C ASP A 70 7.14 -4.14 -10.88
N ILE A 71 6.84 -3.05 -11.61
CA ILE A 71 7.47 -1.74 -11.39
C ILE A 71 7.08 -1.14 -10.04
N PHE A 72 5.78 -1.09 -9.74
CA PHE A 72 5.29 -0.43 -8.53
C PHE A 72 5.41 -1.27 -7.27
N HIS A 73 5.60 -2.61 -7.39
CA HIS A 73 5.89 -3.51 -6.27
C HIS A 73 7.39 -3.83 -6.14
N SER A 74 8.26 -2.93 -6.61
CA SER A 74 9.72 -3.05 -6.48
C SER A 74 10.31 -2.06 -5.49
N TYR A 75 11.19 -2.56 -4.62
CA TYR A 75 12.01 -1.72 -3.74
C TYR A 75 12.99 -0.84 -4.52
N VAL A 76 13.50 -1.34 -5.66
CA VAL A 76 14.39 -0.54 -6.52
C VAL A 76 13.68 0.72 -6.98
N THR A 77 12.46 0.60 -7.49
CA THR A 77 11.65 1.73 -7.94
C THR A 77 11.26 2.64 -6.77
N SER A 78 10.69 2.07 -5.71
CA SER A 78 10.17 2.84 -4.58
C SER A 78 11.26 3.65 -3.88
N PHE A 79 12.40 3.02 -3.53
CA PHE A 79 13.49 3.72 -2.84
C PHE A 79 14.23 4.70 -3.75
N SER A 80 14.36 4.42 -5.06
CA SER A 80 14.95 5.39 -6.00
C SER A 80 14.14 6.67 -6.07
N ILE A 81 12.81 6.57 -6.19
CA ILE A 81 11.93 7.74 -6.23
C ILE A 81 11.91 8.45 -4.87
N ILE A 82 11.83 7.72 -3.77
CA ILE A 82 11.88 8.30 -2.42
C ILE A 82 13.20 9.05 -2.18
N ALA A 83 14.33 8.51 -2.62
CA ALA A 83 15.62 9.18 -2.47
C ALA A 83 15.66 10.53 -3.21
N VAL A 84 15.12 10.60 -4.43
CA VAL A 84 14.99 11.84 -5.17
C VAL A 84 14.08 12.83 -4.42
N VAL A 85 12.89 12.39 -3.99
CA VAL A 85 11.95 13.25 -3.27
C VAL A 85 12.52 13.70 -1.93
N TYR A 86 13.26 12.87 -1.23
CA TYR A 86 13.92 13.20 0.04
C TYR A 86 14.87 14.37 -0.07
N TYR A 87 15.57 14.48 -1.20
CA TYR A 87 16.45 15.64 -1.47
C TYR A 87 15.68 16.96 -1.48
N PHE A 88 14.45 16.98 -2.00
CA PHE A 88 13.63 18.17 -2.10
C PHE A 88 12.71 18.39 -0.90
N ASN A 89 12.10 17.32 -0.37
CA ASN A 89 11.12 17.40 0.70
C ASN A 89 11.10 16.15 1.59
N LYS A 90 11.73 16.25 2.75
CA LYS A 90 11.82 15.15 3.73
C LYS A 90 10.46 14.73 4.29
N GLY A 91 9.51 15.66 4.42
CA GLY A 91 8.16 15.35 4.93
C GLY A 91 7.36 14.49 3.95
N ILE A 92 7.40 14.85 2.66
CA ILE A 92 6.78 14.05 1.60
C ILE A 92 7.44 12.68 1.52
N ALA A 93 8.78 12.63 1.47
CA ALA A 93 9.54 11.38 1.41
C ALA A 93 9.22 10.46 2.60
N PHE A 94 9.00 11.00 3.80
CA PHE A 94 8.57 10.21 4.95
C PHE A 94 7.19 9.58 4.74
N SER A 95 6.22 10.34 4.23
CA SER A 95 4.88 9.82 3.92
C SER A 95 4.91 8.77 2.81
N MET A 96 5.86 8.88 1.87
CA MET A 96 6.08 7.89 0.81
C MET A 96 6.57 6.54 1.32
N LEU A 97 7.05 6.43 2.57
CA LEU A 97 7.42 5.14 3.17
C LEU A 97 6.24 4.17 3.26
N GLY A 98 5.01 4.64 3.14
CA GLY A 98 3.83 3.79 2.92
C GLY A 98 3.97 2.87 1.71
N TRP A 99 4.69 3.31 0.67
CA TRP A 99 4.93 2.52 -0.55
C TRP A 99 5.86 1.30 -0.31
N PRO A 100 7.10 1.42 0.15
CA PRO A 100 7.92 0.24 0.44
C PRO A 100 7.32 -0.62 1.56
N PHE A 101 6.55 -0.05 2.48
CA PHE A 101 5.84 -0.83 3.48
C PHE A 101 4.70 -1.67 2.87
N HIS A 102 3.97 -1.15 1.88
CA HIS A 102 3.03 -1.93 1.07
C HIS A 102 3.72 -3.18 0.48
N ILE A 103 4.86 -2.99 -0.20
CA ILE A 103 5.64 -4.07 -0.81
C ILE A 103 6.08 -5.09 0.25
N LEU A 104 6.49 -4.62 1.44
CA LEU A 104 6.86 -5.49 2.56
C LEU A 104 5.72 -6.40 3.00
N LEU A 105 4.50 -5.87 3.05
CA LEU A 105 3.32 -6.65 3.42
C LEU A 105 2.91 -7.62 2.33
N ASP A 106 3.07 -7.28 1.06
CA ASP A 106 2.70 -8.16 -0.04
C ASP A 106 3.66 -9.31 -0.26
N PHE A 107 4.93 -9.10 -0.01
CA PHE A 107 5.97 -10.08 -0.27
C PHE A 107 5.70 -11.47 0.35
N PRO A 108 5.34 -11.60 1.65
CA PRO A 108 5.00 -12.89 2.26
C PRO A 108 3.55 -13.33 2.02
N PHE A 109 2.66 -12.46 1.52
CA PHE A 109 1.23 -12.71 1.45
C PHE A 109 0.67 -12.79 0.02
N HIS A 110 1.55 -12.87 -0.98
CA HIS A 110 1.22 -13.24 -2.36
C HIS A 110 1.83 -14.60 -2.70
N SER A 111 1.04 -15.44 -3.39
CA SER A 111 1.52 -16.74 -3.88
C SER A 111 2.07 -16.63 -5.30
N LYS A 112 2.89 -17.60 -5.70
CA LYS A 112 3.37 -17.71 -7.08
C LYS A 112 2.26 -17.87 -8.12
N GLU A 113 1.08 -18.32 -7.70
CA GLU A 113 -0.04 -18.58 -8.59
C GLU A 113 -0.77 -17.31 -9.02
N TYR A 114 -0.63 -16.22 -8.24
CA TYR A 114 -1.33 -14.97 -8.53
C TYR A 114 -0.53 -13.76 -8.06
N PHE A 115 0.11 -13.07 -9.02
CA PHE A 115 0.91 -11.85 -8.82
C PHE A 115 2.01 -11.96 -7.74
N PRO A 116 3.03 -12.83 -7.93
CA PRO A 116 4.16 -12.89 -7.01
C PRO A 116 4.92 -11.56 -6.99
N THR A 117 5.21 -11.06 -5.79
CA THR A 117 5.89 -9.78 -5.60
C THR A 117 7.40 -9.91 -5.83
N LYS A 118 7.91 -9.29 -6.91
CA LYS A 118 9.33 -9.28 -7.26
C LYS A 118 10.04 -8.07 -6.62
N LEU A 119 10.63 -8.27 -5.44
CA LEU A 119 11.19 -7.19 -4.63
C LEU A 119 12.20 -6.29 -5.35
N PHE A 120 13.00 -6.85 -6.24
CA PHE A 120 14.14 -6.18 -6.84
C PHE A 120 14.02 -5.98 -8.36
N TYR A 121 12.81 -6.03 -8.90
CA TYR A 121 12.60 -5.76 -10.31
C TYR A 121 13.11 -4.35 -10.69
N PRO A 122 13.76 -4.09 -11.84
CA PRO A 122 14.10 -5.06 -12.90
C PRO A 122 15.45 -5.78 -12.70
N LEU A 123 16.12 -5.61 -11.55
CA LEU A 123 17.45 -6.18 -11.30
C LEU A 123 17.41 -7.68 -11.02
N SER A 124 16.29 -8.18 -10.50
CA SER A 124 16.11 -9.60 -10.17
C SER A 124 14.63 -9.97 -10.21
N ASP A 125 14.33 -11.16 -10.68
CA ASP A 125 12.99 -11.79 -10.64
C ASP A 125 12.74 -12.57 -9.34
N PHE A 126 13.53 -12.33 -8.29
CA PHE A 126 13.35 -13.00 -7.01
C PHE A 126 12.01 -12.66 -6.39
N TYR A 127 11.22 -13.67 -6.06
CA TYR A 127 9.96 -13.59 -5.33
C TYR A 127 9.87 -14.71 -4.29
N PHE A 128 8.98 -14.55 -3.34
CA PHE A 128 8.65 -15.57 -2.34
C PHE A 128 7.26 -16.15 -2.64
N ASP A 129 7.13 -17.48 -2.50
CA ASP A 129 5.82 -18.16 -2.61
C ASP A 129 5.13 -18.11 -1.25
N GLY A 130 4.38 -17.05 -1.03
CA GLY A 130 3.77 -16.76 0.25
C GLY A 130 2.40 -17.40 0.46
N ILE A 131 1.81 -17.12 1.62
CA ILE A 131 0.45 -17.54 1.96
C ILE A 131 -0.51 -16.44 1.49
N PRO A 132 -1.55 -16.74 0.69
CA PRO A 132 -2.52 -15.74 0.24
C PRO A 132 -3.10 -14.94 1.40
N TRP A 133 -3.12 -13.61 1.26
CA TRP A 133 -3.61 -12.67 2.28
C TRP A 133 -5.07 -12.91 2.67
N SER A 134 -5.88 -13.55 1.81
CA SER A 134 -7.26 -13.96 2.09
C SER A 134 -7.37 -15.09 3.11
N ASN A 135 -6.25 -15.72 3.49
CA ASN A 135 -6.24 -16.73 4.56
C ASN A 135 -6.67 -16.09 5.88
N PRO A 136 -7.66 -16.64 6.61
CA PRO A 136 -8.13 -16.07 7.87
C PRO A 136 -7.03 -15.83 8.91
N PHE A 137 -6.01 -16.69 8.97
CA PHE A 137 -4.87 -16.53 9.89
C PHE A 137 -3.96 -15.33 9.54
N ILE A 138 -4.10 -14.77 8.36
CA ILE A 138 -3.41 -13.54 7.93
C ILE A 138 -4.38 -12.36 8.04
N TRP A 139 -5.60 -12.53 7.56
CA TRP A 139 -6.59 -11.45 7.46
C TRP A 139 -7.01 -10.91 8.84
N PHE A 140 -7.35 -11.79 9.82
CA PHE A 140 -7.76 -11.32 11.15
C PHE A 140 -6.63 -10.58 11.91
N PRO A 141 -5.38 -11.09 11.99
CA PRO A 141 -4.28 -10.33 12.58
C PRO A 141 -4.01 -9.00 11.88
N ASN A 142 -4.17 -8.93 10.55
CA ASN A 142 -4.05 -7.68 9.81
C ASN A 142 -5.08 -6.63 10.28
N ILE A 143 -6.36 -6.99 10.41
CA ILE A 143 -7.40 -6.09 10.90
C ILE A 143 -7.10 -5.62 12.33
N ILE A 144 -6.71 -6.54 13.22
CA ILE A 144 -6.34 -6.21 14.59
C ILE A 144 -5.16 -5.23 14.62
N GLY A 145 -4.14 -5.47 13.80
CA GLY A 145 -2.97 -4.60 13.67
C GLY A 145 -3.35 -3.19 13.20
N ILE A 146 -4.18 -3.07 12.15
CA ILE A 146 -4.69 -1.79 11.65
C ILE A 146 -5.46 -1.04 12.73
N MET A 147 -6.36 -1.72 13.44
CA MET A 147 -7.14 -1.10 14.52
C MET A 147 -6.22 -0.60 15.65
N THR A 148 -5.22 -1.40 16.04
CA THR A 148 -4.26 -1.04 17.09
C THR A 148 -3.43 0.18 16.70
N VAL A 149 -2.87 0.20 15.48
CA VAL A 149 -2.06 1.33 15.01
C VAL A 149 -2.92 2.59 14.85
N SER A 150 -4.12 2.47 14.29
CA SER A 150 -5.04 3.60 14.15
C SER A 150 -5.46 4.18 15.50
N TYR A 151 -5.75 3.34 16.48
CA TYR A 151 -6.11 3.76 17.83
C TYR A 151 -4.95 4.46 18.55
N THR A 152 -3.73 3.92 18.48
CA THR A 152 -2.55 4.51 19.15
C THR A 152 -2.23 5.89 18.58
N HIS A 153 -2.32 6.08 17.26
CA HIS A 153 -2.08 7.39 16.65
C HIS A 153 -3.20 8.39 16.96
N LEU A 154 -4.46 7.96 17.02
CA LEU A 154 -5.56 8.83 17.42
C LEU A 154 -5.37 9.34 18.85
N ARG A 155 -5.02 8.46 19.78
CA ARG A 155 -4.75 8.80 21.19
C ARG A 155 -3.54 9.73 21.35
N ALA A 156 -2.46 9.52 20.59
CA ALA A 156 -1.30 10.41 20.62
C ALA A 156 -1.71 11.85 20.22
N HIS A 157 -2.48 12.02 19.15
CA HIS A 157 -2.97 13.33 18.72
C HIS A 157 -3.88 14.02 19.75
N GLU A 158 -4.77 13.27 20.42
CA GLU A 158 -5.63 13.81 21.48
C GLU A 158 -4.78 14.30 22.66
N THR A 159 -3.77 13.52 23.07
CA THR A 159 -2.88 13.87 24.19
C THR A 159 -2.06 15.13 23.90
N ASP A 160 -1.49 15.23 22.70
CA ASP A 160 -0.73 16.42 22.29
C ASP A 160 -1.61 17.65 22.25
N SER A 161 -2.82 17.55 21.70
CA SER A 161 -3.77 18.67 21.68
C SER A 161 -4.18 19.11 23.09
N TYR A 162 -4.42 18.16 23.99
CA TYR A 162 -4.76 18.45 25.38
C TYR A 162 -3.61 19.16 26.12
N LEU A 163 -2.35 18.72 25.94
CA LEU A 163 -1.18 19.34 26.54
C LEU A 163 -0.95 20.76 26.02
N VAL A 164 -1.12 21.00 24.72
CA VAL A 164 -1.02 22.33 24.13
C VAL A 164 -2.10 23.27 24.69
N CYS A 165 -3.36 22.83 24.77
CA CYS A 165 -4.44 23.63 25.37
C CYS A 165 -4.16 23.98 26.83
N ARG A 166 -3.60 23.06 27.60
CA ARG A 166 -3.25 23.29 29.01
C ARG A 166 -2.13 24.31 29.17
N LEU A 167 -1.07 24.22 28.34
CA LEU A 167 0.06 25.16 28.35
C LEU A 167 -0.33 26.58 27.91
N LEU A 168 -1.42 26.74 27.16
CA LEU A 168 -1.94 28.07 26.75
C LEU A 168 -2.85 28.69 27.82
N LEU A 169 -3.27 27.95 28.83
CA LEU A 169 -4.15 28.42 29.90
C LEU A 169 -3.37 28.73 31.20
N GLU A 170 -2.10 28.36 31.29
CA GLU A 170 -1.13 28.72 32.35
C GLU A 170 -0.29 29.92 31.92
#